data_2ac7d944092bbe597dad552c79e748f4
#
_entry.id   2ac7d944092bbe597dad552c79e748f4
#
_cell.length_a   1.000
_cell.length_b   1.000
_cell.length_c   1.000
_cell.angle_alpha   90.00
_cell.angle_beta   90.00
_cell.angle_gamma   90.00
#
_symmetry.space_group_name_H-M   'P 1'
#
loop_
_entity.id
_entity.type
_entity.pdbx_description
1 polymer ?
#
loop_
_entity_poly.entity_id
_entity_poly.type
_entity_poly.pdbx_seq_one_letter_code
_entity_poly.pdbx_strand_id
1 'polypeptide(L)'
;DGKLPRVGEKKVMEHVVYDEQSKRIEKTADGDKEVKNILRRDTIGYTWKYRINFDWQPLEALYGFGSHMEDYMNLRGKELYLCQHNLKAMVPVLVSTNGYGLLFDAGCGMVFKDNSEGSYVELEAAKEIDYYFMKGRTLDGVVANYRLLTGASPMMPLHLFGYIQSKERYVSSDDLINTLKEYRQRQIPIDMIVQDWNYWPRGQWGRMSMDPKHYPDKKKLADEIHSLHARLMVSIWPNAMNCPQHADFKQKNLLLHSSAIYDAFNPLARKLYWSYAKNEFFDNGFDAWWCD
;
A
#
# COMPACT_ATOMS: atom_id res chain seq x y z
N ASP A 1 -6.46 42.28 -2.84
CA ASP A 1 -7.80 41.67 -2.90
C ASP A 1 -7.69 40.18 -2.70
N GLY A 2 -7.62 39.75 -1.42
CA GLY A 2 -7.54 38.35 -1.06
C GLY A 2 -8.89 37.65 -1.32
N LYS A 3 -9.11 37.21 -2.54
CA LYS A 3 -10.06 36.13 -2.77
C LYS A 3 -9.51 34.88 -2.11
N LEU A 4 -10.05 34.53 -0.93
CA LEU A 4 -9.82 33.20 -0.36
C LEU A 4 -10.12 32.18 -1.48
N PRO A 5 -9.16 31.30 -1.83
CA PRO A 5 -9.41 30.30 -2.85
C PRO A 5 -10.63 29.47 -2.45
N ARG A 6 -11.42 29.03 -3.42
CA ARG A 6 -12.49 28.07 -3.17
C ARG A 6 -11.88 26.84 -2.51
N VAL A 7 -12.16 26.67 -1.23
CA VAL A 7 -11.52 25.65 -0.40
C VAL A 7 -12.06 24.27 -0.70
N GLY A 8 -13.25 24.13 -1.30
CA GLY A 8 -13.80 22.82 -1.60
C GLY A 8 -14.85 22.80 -2.70
N GLU A 9 -14.89 21.72 -3.45
CA GLU A 9 -15.90 21.39 -4.44
C GLU A 9 -16.62 20.11 -3.98
N LYS A 10 -17.96 20.15 -3.96
CA LYS A 10 -18.78 18.99 -3.61
C LYS A 10 -18.75 17.96 -4.73
N LYS A 11 -18.36 16.73 -4.40
CA LYS A 11 -18.36 15.59 -5.31
C LYS A 11 -19.47 14.60 -4.97
N VAL A 12 -20.10 14.05 -5.98
CA VAL A 12 -21.05 12.94 -5.83
C VAL A 12 -20.26 11.64 -5.67
N MET A 13 -20.63 10.85 -4.68
CA MET A 13 -20.17 9.47 -4.52
C MET A 13 -21.20 8.55 -5.15
N GLU A 14 -20.74 7.71 -6.08
CA GLU A 14 -21.60 6.83 -6.86
C GLU A 14 -21.26 5.36 -6.62
N HIS A 15 -22.32 4.55 -6.52
CA HIS A 15 -22.22 3.10 -6.70
C HIS A 15 -22.39 2.78 -8.16
N VAL A 16 -21.38 2.20 -8.79
CA VAL A 16 -21.42 1.80 -10.19
C VAL A 16 -21.88 0.35 -10.28
N VAL A 17 -23.01 0.11 -10.92
CA VAL A 17 -23.52 -1.23 -11.22
C VAL A 17 -23.10 -1.60 -12.63
N TYR A 18 -22.43 -2.74 -12.76
CA TYR A 18 -21.95 -3.24 -14.04
C TYR A 18 -22.92 -4.27 -14.63
N ASP A 19 -22.98 -4.30 -15.94
CA ASP A 19 -23.68 -5.34 -16.70
C ASP A 19 -22.81 -6.60 -16.76
N GLU A 20 -23.20 -7.62 -15.97
CA GLU A 20 -22.48 -8.89 -15.91
C GLU A 20 -22.46 -9.64 -17.25
N GLN A 21 -23.44 -9.40 -18.13
CA GLN A 21 -23.51 -10.04 -19.44
C GLN A 21 -22.55 -9.39 -20.47
N SER A 22 -22.10 -8.18 -20.20
CA SER A 22 -21.16 -7.44 -21.06
C SER A 22 -19.69 -7.75 -20.81
N LYS A 23 -19.40 -8.72 -19.95
CA LYS A 23 -18.06 -9.13 -19.56
C LYS A 23 -17.19 -9.46 -20.77
N ARG A 24 -16.04 -8.80 -20.88
CA ARG A 24 -15.02 -9.06 -21.89
C ARG A 24 -13.63 -8.94 -21.30
N ILE A 25 -12.67 -9.59 -21.95
CA ILE A 25 -11.26 -9.50 -21.57
C ILE A 25 -10.57 -8.52 -22.50
N GLU A 26 -9.94 -7.51 -21.93
CA GLU A 26 -9.08 -6.56 -22.64
C GLU A 26 -7.63 -6.82 -22.25
N LYS A 27 -6.75 -6.94 -23.25
CA LYS A 27 -5.31 -7.07 -23.04
C LYS A 27 -4.72 -5.70 -22.71
N THR A 28 -4.04 -5.60 -21.56
CA THR A 28 -3.35 -4.40 -21.15
C THR A 28 -1.86 -4.67 -20.95
N ALA A 29 -1.05 -3.62 -20.75
CA ALA A 29 0.37 -3.76 -20.45
C ALA A 29 0.62 -4.55 -19.14
N ASP A 30 -0.34 -4.53 -18.21
CA ASP A 30 -0.30 -5.22 -16.91
C ASP A 30 -0.98 -6.60 -16.94
N GLY A 31 -1.28 -7.13 -18.14
CA GLY A 31 -1.95 -8.40 -18.34
C GLY A 31 -3.41 -8.29 -18.77
N ASP A 32 -4.11 -9.42 -18.75
CA ASP A 32 -5.52 -9.50 -19.16
C ASP A 32 -6.43 -8.89 -18.10
N LYS A 33 -7.22 -7.88 -18.48
CA LYS A 33 -8.18 -7.19 -17.61
C LYS A 33 -9.62 -7.52 -17.98
N GLU A 34 -10.41 -7.95 -17.01
CA GLU A 34 -11.85 -8.09 -17.17
C GLU A 34 -12.53 -6.72 -17.16
N VAL A 35 -13.27 -6.40 -18.21
CA VAL A 35 -13.99 -5.14 -18.38
C VAL A 35 -15.48 -5.43 -18.59
N LYS A 36 -16.34 -4.63 -17.97
CA LYS A 36 -17.80 -4.69 -18.08
C LYS A 36 -18.35 -3.32 -18.41
N ASN A 37 -19.46 -3.27 -19.13
CA ASN A 37 -20.16 -2.01 -19.36
C ASN A 37 -20.85 -1.55 -18.06
N ILE A 38 -20.94 -0.25 -17.88
CA ILE A 38 -21.69 0.34 -16.76
C ILE A 38 -23.18 0.26 -17.12
N LEU A 39 -23.95 -0.39 -16.24
CA LEU A 39 -25.41 -0.48 -16.37
C LEU A 39 -26.10 0.76 -15.79
N ARG A 40 -25.66 1.20 -14.59
CA ARG A 40 -26.19 2.41 -13.95
C ARG A 40 -25.20 2.94 -12.89
N ARG A 41 -25.45 4.17 -12.46
CA ARG A 41 -24.76 4.84 -11.35
C ARG A 41 -25.78 5.30 -10.32
N ASP A 42 -25.66 4.80 -9.11
CA ASP A 42 -26.56 5.15 -8.00
C ASP A 42 -25.81 6.10 -7.05
N THR A 43 -26.34 7.28 -6.78
CA THR A 43 -25.73 8.20 -5.80
C THR A 43 -25.85 7.60 -4.39
N ILE A 44 -24.72 7.38 -3.72
CA ILE A 44 -24.65 6.84 -2.35
C ILE A 44 -24.26 7.88 -1.30
N GLY A 45 -23.83 9.06 -1.73
CA GLY A 45 -23.44 10.13 -0.83
C GLY A 45 -22.69 11.24 -1.53
N TYR A 46 -22.03 12.05 -0.70
CA TYR A 46 -21.25 13.19 -1.15
C TYR A 46 -19.94 13.25 -0.39
N THR A 47 -18.91 13.75 -1.05
CA THR A 47 -17.61 14.10 -0.49
C THR A 47 -17.20 15.48 -1.01
N TRP A 48 -16.01 15.91 -0.63
CA TRP A 48 -15.47 17.19 -1.07
C TRP A 48 -14.10 16.98 -1.73
N LYS A 49 -13.86 17.76 -2.77
CA LYS A 49 -12.54 17.94 -3.37
C LYS A 49 -12.00 19.26 -2.83
N TYR A 50 -10.84 19.23 -2.20
CA TYR A 50 -10.21 20.41 -1.62
C TYR A 50 -8.93 20.77 -2.36
N ARG A 51 -8.64 22.05 -2.45
CA ARG A 51 -7.38 22.56 -2.98
C ARG A 51 -6.75 23.51 -1.99
N ILE A 52 -5.48 23.28 -1.65
CA ILE A 52 -4.65 24.13 -0.81
C ILE A 52 -3.62 24.76 -1.73
N ASN A 53 -3.66 26.07 -1.91
CA ASN A 53 -2.73 26.79 -2.77
C ASN A 53 -1.53 27.29 -1.96
N PHE A 54 -0.39 27.34 -2.62
CA PHE A 54 0.88 27.78 -2.06
C PHE A 54 1.51 28.89 -2.91
N ASP A 55 2.25 29.75 -2.24
CA ASP A 55 3.08 30.78 -2.88
C ASP A 55 4.53 30.59 -2.38
N TRP A 56 5.31 29.83 -3.17
CA TRP A 56 6.67 29.47 -2.80
C TRP A 56 7.64 30.60 -3.10
N GLN A 57 8.64 30.75 -2.22
CA GLN A 57 9.71 31.72 -2.47
C GLN A 57 10.55 31.36 -3.71
N PRO A 58 11.13 32.33 -4.44
CA PRO A 58 11.81 32.07 -5.72
C PRO A 58 12.95 31.06 -5.67
N LEU A 59 13.71 31.00 -4.58
CA LEU A 59 14.85 30.10 -4.39
C LEU A 59 14.54 28.89 -3.50
N GLU A 60 13.30 28.71 -3.15
CA GLU A 60 12.84 27.62 -2.32
C GLU A 60 12.80 26.32 -3.14
N ALA A 61 13.45 25.27 -2.64
CA ALA A 61 13.32 23.92 -3.17
C ALA A 61 12.41 23.09 -2.28
N LEU A 62 11.66 22.19 -2.91
CA LEU A 62 10.68 21.32 -2.27
C LEU A 62 11.07 19.87 -2.49
N TYR A 63 10.98 19.05 -1.43
CA TYR A 63 11.29 17.64 -1.44
C TYR A 63 10.18 16.84 -0.74
N GLY A 64 10.14 15.55 -0.96
CA GLY A 64 9.23 14.66 -0.24
C GLY A 64 8.21 13.96 -1.13
N PHE A 65 7.02 13.72 -0.59
CA PHE A 65 5.94 12.92 -1.16
C PHE A 65 6.33 11.46 -1.43
N GLY A 66 7.42 10.98 -0.83
CA GLY A 66 7.86 9.60 -0.92
C GLY A 66 8.85 9.33 -2.05
N SER A 67 8.90 8.09 -2.50
CA SER A 67 9.75 7.63 -3.58
C SER A 67 8.94 7.41 -4.85
N HIS A 68 9.33 8.05 -5.92
CA HIS A 68 8.68 7.99 -7.22
C HIS A 68 9.71 7.58 -8.28
N MET A 69 9.25 7.03 -9.42
CA MET A 69 10.10 6.65 -10.56
C MET A 69 10.43 7.84 -11.48
N GLU A 70 10.41 9.04 -10.92
CA GLU A 70 10.71 10.29 -11.64
C GLU A 70 12.18 10.66 -11.46
N ASP A 71 12.84 11.13 -12.50
CA ASP A 71 14.26 11.47 -12.48
C ASP A 71 14.57 12.83 -11.82
N TYR A 72 13.82 13.21 -10.79
CA TYR A 72 14.03 14.46 -10.06
C TYR A 72 13.74 14.32 -8.58
N MET A 73 14.43 15.09 -7.76
CA MET A 73 14.18 15.21 -6.31
C MET A 73 13.49 16.52 -5.95
N ASN A 74 13.85 17.63 -6.58
CA ASN A 74 13.21 18.92 -6.36
C ASN A 74 11.88 18.97 -7.10
N LEU A 75 10.82 19.18 -6.33
CA LEU A 75 9.44 19.18 -6.82
C LEU A 75 9.00 20.51 -7.46
N ARG A 76 9.86 21.55 -7.44
CA ARG A 76 9.52 22.83 -8.08
C ARG A 76 9.35 22.66 -9.58
N GLY A 77 8.25 23.20 -10.11
CA GLY A 77 7.90 23.06 -11.52
C GLY A 77 7.42 21.66 -11.92
N LYS A 78 6.99 20.83 -10.96
CA LYS A 78 6.59 19.43 -11.20
C LYS A 78 5.14 19.18 -10.85
N GLU A 79 4.61 18.08 -11.40
CA GLU A 79 3.30 17.56 -11.10
C GLU A 79 3.43 16.10 -10.67
N LEU A 80 2.75 15.72 -9.58
CA LEU A 80 2.74 14.35 -9.04
C LEU A 80 1.33 13.92 -8.69
N TYR A 81 0.98 12.71 -9.08
CA TYR A 81 -0.20 12.02 -8.52
C TYR A 81 0.23 11.21 -7.30
N LEU A 82 -0.33 11.56 -6.15
CA LEU A 82 0.05 11.04 -4.85
C LEU A 82 -0.96 9.96 -4.43
N CYS A 83 -0.75 8.78 -4.96
CA CYS A 83 -1.51 7.57 -4.66
C CYS A 83 -0.55 6.38 -4.65
N GLN A 84 -0.67 5.51 -3.66
CA GLN A 84 0.14 4.30 -3.60
C GLN A 84 -0.25 3.35 -4.73
N HIS A 85 0.69 2.98 -5.55
CA HIS A 85 0.57 1.95 -6.58
C HIS A 85 1.95 1.35 -6.89
N ASN A 86 2.03 0.41 -7.82
CA ASN A 86 3.29 -0.20 -8.23
C ASN A 86 4.35 0.84 -8.58
N LEU A 87 5.59 0.59 -8.18
CA LEU A 87 6.78 1.41 -8.41
C LEU A 87 6.81 2.73 -7.63
N LYS A 88 5.88 2.95 -6.71
CA LYS A 88 5.86 4.14 -5.85
C LYS A 88 5.74 3.76 -4.38
N ALA A 89 6.37 4.54 -3.52
CA ALA A 89 6.14 4.53 -2.08
C ALA A 89 5.71 5.96 -1.69
N MET A 90 4.41 6.19 -1.66
CA MET A 90 3.83 7.50 -1.38
C MET A 90 3.89 7.81 0.11
N VAL A 91 4.42 8.98 0.47
CA VAL A 91 4.44 9.51 1.83
C VAL A 91 3.88 10.94 1.80
N PRO A 92 2.81 11.27 2.55
CA PRO A 92 2.11 12.55 2.43
C PRO A 92 2.84 13.71 3.14
N VAL A 93 4.17 13.80 2.97
CA VAL A 93 5.01 14.80 3.62
C VAL A 93 5.78 15.58 2.57
N LEU A 94 5.62 16.90 2.59
CA LEU A 94 6.40 17.86 1.81
C LEU A 94 7.38 18.57 2.74
N VAL A 95 8.61 18.78 2.28
CA VAL A 95 9.66 19.46 3.05
C VAL A 95 10.27 20.57 2.19
N SER A 96 10.43 21.74 2.79
CA SER A 96 10.99 22.94 2.15
C SER A 96 12.37 23.26 2.68
N THR A 97 13.27 23.76 1.78
CA THR A 97 14.57 24.30 2.16
C THR A 97 14.47 25.53 3.06
N ASN A 98 13.31 26.16 3.19
CA ASN A 98 13.06 27.24 4.13
C ASN A 98 12.84 26.73 5.58
N GLY A 99 13.11 25.45 5.85
CA GLY A 99 13.13 24.86 7.17
C GLY A 99 11.73 24.62 7.75
N TYR A 100 10.79 24.26 6.90
CA TYR A 100 9.48 23.78 7.33
C TYR A 100 9.03 22.56 6.50
N GLY A 101 8.03 21.87 6.99
CA GLY A 101 7.36 20.78 6.27
C GLY A 101 5.87 20.78 6.50
N LEU A 102 5.17 20.06 5.65
CA LEU A 102 3.73 19.82 5.71
C LEU A 102 3.47 18.31 5.67
N LEU A 103 2.74 17.82 6.65
CA LEU A 103 2.17 16.47 6.64
C LEU A 103 0.67 16.60 6.34
N PHE A 104 0.21 16.01 5.25
CA PHE A 104 -1.21 15.96 4.90
C PHE A 104 -1.82 14.68 5.46
N ASP A 105 -2.69 14.81 6.47
CA ASP A 105 -3.38 13.68 7.09
C ASP A 105 -4.69 13.40 6.34
N ALA A 106 -4.55 12.81 5.15
CA ALA A 106 -5.66 12.55 4.25
C ALA A 106 -5.62 11.11 3.72
N GLY A 107 -6.72 10.38 3.89
CA GLY A 107 -6.89 9.01 3.40
C GLY A 107 -7.42 8.92 1.96
N CYS A 108 -7.08 9.86 1.10
CA CYS A 108 -7.51 9.88 -0.30
C CYS A 108 -6.33 10.14 -1.25
N GLY A 109 -6.55 9.89 -2.55
CA GLY A 109 -5.62 10.35 -3.59
C GLY A 109 -5.45 11.86 -3.55
N MET A 110 -4.22 12.32 -3.80
CA MET A 110 -3.90 13.74 -3.87
C MET A 110 -3.15 14.06 -5.17
N VAL A 111 -3.22 15.31 -5.59
CA VAL A 111 -2.44 15.82 -6.71
C VAL A 111 -1.61 17.00 -6.22
N PHE A 112 -0.30 16.93 -6.39
CA PHE A 112 0.59 18.08 -6.24
C PHE A 112 0.85 18.68 -7.62
N LYS A 113 0.74 19.99 -7.74
CA LYS A 113 1.15 20.74 -8.92
C LYS A 113 1.93 21.98 -8.51
N ASP A 114 3.01 22.23 -9.28
CA ASP A 114 3.75 23.49 -9.27
C ASP A 114 4.08 23.82 -10.72
N ASN A 115 3.31 24.71 -11.34
CA ASN A 115 3.44 25.08 -12.74
C ASN A 115 3.06 26.56 -12.98
N SER A 116 2.94 26.97 -14.24
CA SER A 116 2.58 28.34 -14.63
C SER A 116 1.17 28.76 -14.20
N GLU A 117 0.30 27.83 -13.88
CA GLU A 117 -1.07 28.08 -13.41
C GLU A 117 -1.15 28.25 -11.88
N GLY A 118 -0.03 28.00 -11.19
CA GLY A 118 0.08 28.11 -9.72
C GLY A 118 0.60 26.84 -9.07
N SER A 119 0.67 26.88 -7.74
CA SER A 119 1.15 25.76 -6.93
C SER A 119 0.08 25.35 -5.94
N TYR A 120 -0.21 24.06 -5.88
CA TYR A 120 -1.23 23.53 -4.96
C TYR A 120 -1.08 22.04 -4.66
N VAL A 121 -1.69 21.65 -3.55
CA VAL A 121 -2.05 20.25 -3.26
C VAL A 121 -3.58 20.14 -3.31
N GLU A 122 -4.06 19.19 -4.08
CA GLU A 122 -5.49 18.90 -4.22
C GLU A 122 -5.81 17.54 -3.62
N LEU A 123 -6.77 17.49 -2.70
CA LEU A 123 -7.34 16.28 -2.12
C LEU A 123 -8.55 15.87 -2.96
N GLU A 124 -8.56 14.66 -3.49
CA GLU A 124 -9.60 14.22 -4.43
C GLU A 124 -10.95 13.91 -3.77
N ALA A 125 -10.93 13.41 -2.53
CA ALA A 125 -12.13 13.02 -1.80
C ALA A 125 -11.88 13.02 -0.29
N ALA A 126 -12.26 14.09 0.40
CA ALA A 126 -12.08 14.21 1.83
C ALA A 126 -13.31 14.84 2.49
N LYS A 127 -13.51 14.61 3.79
CA LYS A 127 -14.56 15.27 4.58
C LYS A 127 -14.12 16.63 5.05
N GLU A 128 -12.83 16.79 5.28
CA GLU A 128 -12.17 17.99 5.82
C GLU A 128 -10.73 18.08 5.30
N ILE A 129 -10.11 19.23 5.52
CA ILE A 129 -8.68 19.42 5.28
C ILE A 129 -7.99 19.26 6.62
N ASP A 130 -7.13 18.25 6.74
CA ASP A 130 -6.28 18.05 7.89
C ASP A 130 -4.80 18.00 7.45
N TYR A 131 -3.98 18.86 8.05
CA TYR A 131 -2.55 18.89 7.83
C TYR A 131 -1.79 19.48 9.01
N TYR A 132 -0.53 19.08 9.15
CA TYR A 132 0.37 19.57 10.18
C TYR A 132 1.47 20.41 9.56
N PHE A 133 1.68 21.62 10.10
CA PHE A 133 2.82 22.46 9.76
C PHE A 133 3.97 22.20 10.74
N MET A 134 5.12 21.79 10.22
CA MET A 134 6.29 21.42 11.00
C MET A 134 7.43 22.42 10.76
N LYS A 135 7.70 23.30 11.72
CA LYS A 135 8.80 24.27 11.62
C LYS A 135 10.09 23.68 12.20
N GLY A 136 11.14 23.51 11.38
CA GLY A 136 12.36 22.82 11.77
C GLY A 136 13.66 23.62 11.69
N ARG A 137 13.69 24.81 11.14
CA ARG A 137 14.90 25.61 10.77
C ARG A 137 15.81 24.94 9.74
N THR A 138 16.03 23.64 9.84
CA THR A 138 16.79 22.80 8.90
C THR A 138 15.91 21.63 8.42
N LEU A 139 16.30 20.94 7.36
CA LEU A 139 15.61 19.74 6.88
C LEU A 139 15.58 18.64 7.96
N ASP A 140 16.71 18.43 8.65
CA ASP A 140 16.78 17.46 9.77
C ASP A 140 15.84 17.84 10.91
N GLY A 141 15.72 19.14 11.21
CA GLY A 141 14.77 19.63 12.21
C GLY A 141 13.32 19.41 11.82
N VAL A 142 12.98 19.49 10.53
CA VAL A 142 11.64 19.13 10.03
C VAL A 142 11.37 17.64 10.20
N VAL A 143 12.34 16.79 9.84
CA VAL A 143 12.24 15.34 10.02
C VAL A 143 12.11 14.97 11.50
N ALA A 144 12.85 15.64 12.39
CA ALA A 144 12.73 15.45 13.83
C ALA A 144 11.30 15.78 14.33
N ASN A 145 10.70 16.88 13.85
CA ASN A 145 9.32 17.25 14.20
C ASN A 145 8.29 16.30 13.60
N TYR A 146 8.51 15.81 12.39
CA TYR A 146 7.71 14.73 11.82
C TYR A 146 7.72 13.49 12.73
N ARG A 147 8.88 13.14 13.28
CA ARG A 147 9.06 12.04 14.24
C ARG A 147 8.35 12.26 15.59
N LEU A 148 8.21 13.50 16.02
CA LEU A 148 7.40 13.83 17.20
C LEU A 148 5.91 13.57 16.97
N LEU A 149 5.41 13.83 15.75
CA LEU A 149 4.02 13.57 15.38
C LEU A 149 3.72 12.09 15.17
N THR A 150 4.60 11.38 14.46
CA THR A 150 4.34 10.02 14.00
C THR A 150 4.96 8.93 14.90
N GLY A 151 5.75 9.33 15.85
CA GLY A 151 6.49 8.43 16.74
C GLY A 151 7.87 8.03 16.21
N ALA A 152 8.67 7.44 17.08
CA ALA A 152 10.01 6.96 16.74
C ALA A 152 9.94 5.69 15.88
N SER A 153 10.78 5.59 14.83
CA SER A 153 10.93 4.32 14.11
C SER A 153 11.52 3.28 15.05
N PRO A 154 10.97 2.06 15.11
CA PRO A 154 11.57 0.99 15.89
C PRO A 154 12.96 0.63 15.33
N MET A 155 13.83 0.13 16.18
CA MET A 155 15.06 -0.48 15.71
C MET A 155 14.73 -1.74 14.91
N MET A 156 15.18 -1.80 13.68
CA MET A 156 14.96 -2.95 12.82
C MET A 156 15.81 -4.14 13.29
N PRO A 157 15.27 -5.37 13.22
CA PRO A 157 16.07 -6.57 13.46
C PRO A 157 17.24 -6.68 12.47
N LEU A 158 18.37 -7.21 12.90
CA LEU A 158 19.60 -7.27 12.09
C LEU A 158 19.40 -7.96 10.74
N HIS A 159 18.59 -9.01 10.67
CA HIS A 159 18.32 -9.77 9.45
C HIS A 159 17.58 -8.97 8.35
N LEU A 160 16.97 -7.82 8.69
CA LEU A 160 16.34 -6.94 7.68
C LEU A 160 17.37 -6.03 6.98
N PHE A 161 18.61 -5.98 7.43
CA PHE A 161 19.71 -5.29 6.75
C PHE A 161 20.53 -6.22 5.84
N GLY A 162 20.22 -7.52 5.83
CA GLY A 162 20.86 -8.52 4.99
C GLY A 162 20.11 -8.74 3.67
N TYR A 163 20.50 -9.80 2.97
CA TYR A 163 19.89 -10.14 1.68
C TYR A 163 18.55 -10.84 1.85
N ILE A 164 17.53 -10.29 1.21
CA ILE A 164 16.17 -10.83 1.16
C ILE A 164 15.89 -11.33 -0.24
N GLN A 165 15.78 -12.64 -0.43
CA GLN A 165 15.55 -13.28 -1.73
C GLN A 165 14.05 -13.40 -1.99
N SER A 166 13.62 -12.84 -3.11
CA SER A 166 12.29 -13.06 -3.69
C SER A 166 12.37 -13.37 -5.16
N LYS A 167 11.33 -13.96 -5.70
CA LYS A 167 11.00 -14.02 -7.12
C LYS A 167 9.48 -13.92 -7.23
N GLU A 168 8.94 -13.78 -8.42
CA GLU A 168 7.50 -13.62 -8.64
C GLU A 168 6.69 -14.60 -7.78
N ARG A 169 7.14 -15.87 -7.72
CA ARG A 169 6.69 -16.83 -6.71
C ARG A 169 7.51 -18.12 -6.68
N TYR A 170 7.58 -18.71 -5.53
CA TYR A 170 7.92 -20.13 -5.33
C TYR A 170 6.62 -20.93 -5.38
N VAL A 171 6.67 -22.11 -6.03
CA VAL A 171 5.45 -22.86 -6.34
C VAL A 171 5.14 -23.96 -5.33
N SER A 172 6.05 -24.22 -4.39
CA SER A 172 5.90 -25.24 -3.34
C SER A 172 6.84 -25.00 -2.17
N SER A 173 6.61 -25.70 -1.05
CA SER A 173 7.55 -25.74 0.08
C SER A 173 8.94 -26.21 -0.36
N ASP A 174 9.02 -27.23 -1.21
CA ASP A 174 10.30 -27.77 -1.70
C ASP A 174 11.06 -26.76 -2.56
N ASP A 175 10.37 -25.98 -3.40
CA ASP A 175 10.99 -24.94 -4.23
C ASP A 175 11.67 -23.86 -3.36
N LEU A 176 10.99 -23.39 -2.30
CA LEU A 176 11.55 -22.46 -1.31
C LEU A 176 12.79 -23.05 -0.61
N ILE A 177 12.64 -24.25 -0.06
CA ILE A 177 13.68 -24.92 0.72
C ILE A 177 14.90 -25.20 -0.14
N ASN A 178 14.70 -25.74 -1.36
CA ASN A 178 15.79 -26.07 -2.27
C ASN A 178 16.54 -24.82 -2.73
N THR A 179 15.83 -23.71 -3.01
CA THR A 179 16.46 -22.44 -3.32
C THR A 179 17.36 -21.99 -2.17
N LEU A 180 16.87 -22.02 -0.93
CA LEU A 180 17.66 -21.61 0.24
C LEU A 180 18.86 -22.54 0.47
N LYS A 181 18.68 -23.86 0.30
CA LYS A 181 19.79 -24.83 0.37
C LYS A 181 20.88 -24.55 -0.66
N GLU A 182 20.50 -24.14 -1.87
CA GLU A 182 21.47 -23.79 -2.92
C GLU A 182 22.27 -22.53 -2.53
N TYR A 183 21.65 -21.50 -1.97
CA TYR A 183 22.38 -20.34 -1.41
C TYR A 183 23.42 -20.78 -0.37
N ARG A 184 23.04 -21.65 0.58
CA ARG A 184 23.94 -22.17 1.61
C ARG A 184 25.07 -23.01 1.01
N GLN A 185 24.75 -23.88 0.06
CA GLN A 185 25.75 -24.72 -0.62
C GLN A 185 26.79 -23.89 -1.39
N ARG A 186 26.34 -22.82 -2.02
CA ARG A 186 27.20 -21.87 -2.76
C ARG A 186 27.90 -20.86 -1.83
N GLN A 187 27.69 -20.93 -0.53
CA GLN A 187 28.21 -19.99 0.47
C GLN A 187 27.84 -18.54 0.20
N ILE A 188 26.67 -18.29 -0.42
CA ILE A 188 26.14 -16.97 -0.65
C ILE A 188 25.31 -16.57 0.57
N PRO A 189 25.62 -15.43 1.24
CA PRO A 189 24.85 -14.96 2.39
C PRO A 189 23.40 -14.66 1.99
N ILE A 190 22.49 -15.09 2.85
CA ILE A 190 21.05 -14.80 2.73
C ILE A 190 20.43 -14.82 4.12
N ASP A 191 19.60 -13.83 4.43
CA ASP A 191 18.98 -13.66 5.74
C ASP A 191 17.49 -13.99 5.71
N MET A 192 16.82 -13.82 4.57
CA MET A 192 15.40 -14.06 4.45
C MET A 192 15.02 -14.55 3.06
N ILE A 193 14.02 -15.42 2.98
CA ILE A 193 13.37 -15.83 1.73
C ILE A 193 11.89 -15.48 1.77
N VAL A 194 11.33 -15.07 0.65
CA VAL A 194 9.95 -14.57 0.54
C VAL A 194 9.07 -15.57 -0.18
N GLN A 195 7.99 -16.02 0.44
CA GLN A 195 6.89 -16.62 -0.27
C GLN A 195 6.01 -15.49 -0.82
N ASP A 196 6.13 -15.25 -2.10
CA ASP A 196 5.34 -14.25 -2.82
C ASP A 196 3.94 -14.80 -3.16
N TRP A 197 3.16 -14.08 -3.95
CA TRP A 197 1.75 -14.30 -4.25
C TRP A 197 1.41 -15.70 -4.80
N ASN A 198 0.11 -15.99 -4.96
CA ASN A 198 -0.46 -17.16 -5.62
C ASN A 198 -0.05 -18.50 -4.97
N TYR A 199 0.17 -18.50 -3.64
CA TYR A 199 0.35 -19.72 -2.82
C TYR A 199 -0.98 -20.38 -2.43
N TRP A 200 -2.10 -19.69 -2.66
CA TRP A 200 -3.46 -20.12 -2.35
C TRP A 200 -4.01 -21.08 -3.42
N PRO A 201 -5.13 -21.80 -3.15
CA PRO A 201 -5.82 -22.59 -4.15
C PRO A 201 -6.24 -21.75 -5.37
N ARG A 202 -6.20 -22.36 -6.54
CA ARG A 202 -6.45 -21.69 -7.83
C ARG A 202 -7.73 -20.84 -7.82
N GLY A 203 -7.62 -19.61 -8.28
CA GLY A 203 -8.73 -18.66 -8.42
C GLY A 203 -9.17 -17.97 -7.12
N GLN A 204 -8.43 -18.16 -6.02
CA GLN A 204 -8.76 -17.60 -4.70
C GLN A 204 -7.76 -16.51 -4.28
N TRP A 205 -7.62 -15.51 -5.12
CA TRP A 205 -6.63 -14.45 -4.92
C TRP A 205 -6.78 -13.77 -3.56
N GLY A 206 -5.66 -13.64 -2.87
CA GLY A 206 -5.55 -12.98 -1.57
C GLY A 206 -6.05 -13.84 -0.39
N ARG A 207 -6.49 -15.08 -0.65
CA ARG A 207 -6.85 -15.98 0.45
C ARG A 207 -5.64 -16.21 1.36
N MET A 208 -5.80 -15.92 2.64
CA MET A 208 -4.82 -16.26 3.67
C MET A 208 -4.96 -17.74 4.05
N SER A 209 -4.57 -18.61 3.11
CA SER A 209 -4.43 -20.04 3.30
C SER A 209 -3.64 -20.62 2.15
N MET A 210 -2.54 -21.27 2.46
CA MET A 210 -1.71 -21.96 1.48
C MET A 210 -2.41 -23.18 0.92
N ASP A 211 -2.19 -23.47 -0.38
CA ASP A 211 -2.71 -24.68 -1.01
C ASP A 211 -2.03 -25.91 -0.41
N PRO A 212 -2.75 -26.79 0.29
CA PRO A 212 -2.16 -27.95 0.96
C PRO A 212 -1.50 -28.94 0.00
N LYS A 213 -1.84 -28.88 -1.29
CA LYS A 213 -1.20 -29.71 -2.32
C LYS A 213 0.28 -29.34 -2.51
N HIS A 214 0.60 -28.08 -2.41
CA HIS A 214 1.93 -27.53 -2.65
C HIS A 214 2.66 -27.15 -1.35
N TYR A 215 1.90 -26.86 -0.31
CA TYR A 215 2.39 -26.47 1.01
C TYR A 215 1.70 -27.31 2.10
N PRO A 216 2.01 -28.62 2.19
CA PRO A 216 1.27 -29.55 3.05
C PRO A 216 1.45 -29.29 4.54
N ASP A 217 2.60 -28.77 4.95
CA ASP A 217 2.93 -28.50 6.34
C ASP A 217 3.70 -27.16 6.46
N LYS A 218 2.98 -26.13 6.83
CA LYS A 218 3.52 -24.76 6.96
C LYS A 218 4.48 -24.61 8.14
N LYS A 219 4.20 -25.28 9.24
CA LYS A 219 5.06 -25.28 10.41
C LYS A 219 6.41 -25.92 10.08
N LYS A 220 6.39 -27.09 9.44
CA LYS A 220 7.59 -27.76 8.98
C LYS A 220 8.39 -26.91 7.98
N LEU A 221 7.70 -26.21 7.06
CA LEU A 221 8.33 -25.29 6.11
C LEU A 221 9.11 -24.19 6.87
N ALA A 222 8.46 -23.52 7.83
CA ALA A 222 9.10 -22.49 8.62
C ALA A 222 10.28 -23.03 9.45
N ASP A 223 10.10 -24.17 10.12
CA ASP A 223 11.14 -24.80 10.93
C ASP A 223 12.37 -25.21 10.08
N GLU A 224 12.16 -25.72 8.87
CA GLU A 224 13.24 -26.08 7.95
C GLU A 224 14.02 -24.86 7.46
N ILE A 225 13.32 -23.77 7.13
CA ILE A 225 13.96 -22.49 6.75
C ILE A 225 14.75 -21.93 7.94
N HIS A 226 14.21 -21.98 9.15
CA HIS A 226 14.91 -21.55 10.36
C HIS A 226 16.15 -22.41 10.64
N SER A 227 16.07 -23.71 10.40
CA SER A 227 17.22 -24.63 10.55
C SER A 227 18.38 -24.30 9.60
N LEU A 228 18.06 -23.66 8.46
CA LEU A 228 19.02 -23.14 7.50
C LEU A 228 19.48 -21.69 7.84
N HIS A 229 19.22 -21.20 9.03
CA HIS A 229 19.58 -19.85 9.52
C HIS A 229 19.06 -18.72 8.62
N ALA A 230 17.80 -18.83 8.13
CA ALA A 230 17.11 -17.79 7.42
C ALA A 230 15.72 -17.53 8.03
N ARG A 231 15.11 -16.42 7.65
CA ARG A 231 13.75 -16.03 8.03
C ARG A 231 12.79 -16.22 6.84
N LEU A 232 11.51 -16.40 7.15
CA LEU A 232 10.46 -16.60 6.15
C LEU A 232 9.49 -15.42 6.18
N MET A 233 9.42 -14.68 5.07
CA MET A 233 8.42 -13.64 4.83
C MET A 233 7.31 -14.18 3.94
N VAL A 234 6.09 -13.71 4.12
CA VAL A 234 4.95 -14.01 3.24
C VAL A 234 4.29 -12.73 2.72
N SER A 235 3.92 -12.74 1.46
CA SER A 235 3.14 -11.69 0.83
C SER A 235 1.65 -11.87 1.14
N ILE A 236 0.97 -10.79 1.58
CA ILE A 236 -0.46 -10.79 1.90
C ILE A 236 -1.16 -9.60 1.26
N TRP A 237 -2.45 -9.77 0.95
CA TRP A 237 -3.29 -8.76 0.30
C TRP A 237 -4.46 -8.33 1.18
N PRO A 238 -4.98 -7.09 1.00
CA PRO A 238 -6.17 -6.63 1.72
C PRO A 238 -7.48 -7.23 1.19
N ASN A 239 -7.43 -7.97 0.09
CA ASN A 239 -8.58 -8.63 -0.53
C ASN A 239 -8.51 -10.15 -0.32
N ALA A 240 -9.69 -10.78 -0.39
CA ALA A 240 -9.82 -12.23 -0.46
C ALA A 240 -10.95 -12.56 -1.44
N MET A 241 -10.65 -13.22 -2.56
CA MET A 241 -11.61 -13.44 -3.64
C MET A 241 -12.00 -14.93 -3.75
N ASN A 242 -13.26 -15.18 -4.07
CA ASN A 242 -13.79 -16.53 -4.37
C ASN A 242 -13.44 -17.60 -3.34
N CYS A 243 -13.47 -17.25 -2.06
CA CYS A 243 -13.08 -18.13 -0.96
C CYS A 243 -13.98 -17.94 0.28
N PRO A 244 -13.95 -18.88 1.25
CA PRO A 244 -14.73 -18.77 2.47
C PRO A 244 -14.48 -17.51 3.28
N GLN A 245 -13.24 -17.02 3.30
CA GLN A 245 -12.87 -15.77 4.00
C GLN A 245 -13.60 -14.57 3.40
N HIS A 246 -13.73 -14.48 2.07
CA HIS A 246 -14.54 -13.44 1.42
C HIS A 246 -16.00 -13.49 1.86
N ALA A 247 -16.58 -14.69 1.89
CA ALA A 247 -17.95 -14.88 2.33
C ALA A 247 -18.15 -14.44 3.79
N ASP A 248 -17.20 -14.75 4.67
CA ASP A 248 -17.22 -14.35 6.07
C ASP A 248 -17.16 -12.81 6.25
N PHE A 249 -16.25 -12.12 5.55
CA PHE A 249 -16.20 -10.65 5.53
C PHE A 249 -17.50 -10.05 5.01
N LYS A 250 -18.03 -10.59 3.91
CA LYS A 250 -19.29 -10.13 3.29
C LYS A 250 -20.48 -10.31 4.20
N GLN A 251 -20.64 -11.48 4.82
CA GLN A 251 -21.72 -11.79 5.74
C GLN A 251 -21.75 -10.84 6.94
N LYS A 252 -20.59 -10.46 7.43
CA LYS A 252 -20.42 -9.55 8.58
C LYS A 252 -20.43 -8.07 8.20
N ASN A 253 -20.61 -7.74 6.90
CA ASN A 253 -20.55 -6.37 6.38
C ASN A 253 -19.22 -5.65 6.71
N LEU A 254 -18.11 -6.35 6.49
CA LEU A 254 -16.74 -5.91 6.82
C LEU A 254 -15.88 -5.64 5.58
N LEU A 255 -16.47 -5.53 4.40
CA LEU A 255 -15.82 -5.13 3.15
C LEU A 255 -16.07 -3.65 2.87
N LEU A 256 -15.14 -3.01 2.17
CA LEU A 256 -15.39 -1.73 1.54
C LEU A 256 -16.52 -1.87 0.51
N HIS A 257 -17.32 -0.83 0.36
CA HIS A 257 -18.49 -0.86 -0.53
C HIS A 257 -18.10 -1.29 -1.95
N SER A 258 -18.81 -2.29 -2.48
CA SER A 258 -18.60 -2.84 -3.83
C SER A 258 -17.17 -3.33 -4.13
N SER A 259 -16.48 -3.81 -3.09
CA SER A 259 -15.09 -4.24 -3.18
C SER A 259 -14.92 -5.62 -2.53
N ALA A 260 -13.85 -6.32 -2.92
CA ALA A 260 -13.36 -7.51 -2.22
C ALA A 260 -12.36 -7.18 -1.11
N ILE A 261 -12.06 -5.90 -0.90
CA ILE A 261 -11.10 -5.40 0.08
C ILE A 261 -11.80 -5.26 1.43
N TYR A 262 -11.17 -5.74 2.51
CA TYR A 262 -11.72 -5.54 3.85
C TYR A 262 -11.66 -4.07 4.26
N ASP A 263 -12.63 -3.63 5.05
CA ASP A 263 -12.69 -2.25 5.57
C ASP A 263 -11.66 -2.07 6.70
N ALA A 264 -10.46 -1.61 6.36
CA ALA A 264 -9.40 -1.37 7.33
C ALA A 264 -9.71 -0.26 8.35
N PHE A 265 -10.71 0.58 8.13
CA PHE A 265 -11.18 1.56 9.10
C PHE A 265 -12.06 0.93 10.18
N ASN A 266 -12.65 -0.23 9.90
CA ASN A 266 -13.49 -0.97 10.86
C ASN A 266 -12.63 -1.86 11.78
N PRO A 267 -12.65 -1.66 13.11
CA PRO A 267 -11.88 -2.48 14.05
C PRO A 267 -12.20 -3.97 14.00
N LEU A 268 -13.45 -4.32 13.71
CA LEU A 268 -13.88 -5.73 13.60
C LEU A 268 -13.31 -6.38 12.34
N ALA A 269 -13.24 -5.62 11.24
CA ALA A 269 -12.62 -6.10 10.01
C ALA A 269 -11.13 -6.32 10.18
N ARG A 270 -10.40 -5.39 10.84
CA ARG A 270 -8.98 -5.57 11.17
C ARG A 270 -8.76 -6.81 12.06
N LYS A 271 -9.61 -7.00 13.08
CA LYS A 271 -9.53 -8.17 13.98
C LYS A 271 -9.74 -9.48 13.22
N LEU A 272 -10.73 -9.53 12.32
CA LEU A 272 -10.98 -10.71 11.50
C LEU A 272 -9.84 -10.98 10.53
N TYR A 273 -9.34 -9.94 9.84
CA TYR A 273 -8.19 -10.04 8.95
C TYR A 273 -6.96 -10.60 9.67
N TRP A 274 -6.62 -10.01 10.82
CA TRP A 274 -5.52 -10.49 11.63
C TRP A 274 -5.71 -11.93 12.12
N SER A 275 -6.92 -12.34 12.44
CA SER A 275 -7.17 -13.73 12.88
C SER A 275 -6.82 -14.75 11.80
N TYR A 276 -7.10 -14.46 10.53
CA TYR A 276 -6.70 -15.32 9.42
C TYR A 276 -5.20 -15.33 9.21
N ALA A 277 -4.56 -14.17 9.17
CA ALA A 277 -3.11 -14.05 9.02
C ALA A 277 -2.37 -14.74 10.18
N LYS A 278 -2.84 -14.52 11.42
CA LYS A 278 -2.27 -15.14 12.61
C LYS A 278 -2.33 -16.67 12.53
N ASN A 279 -3.51 -17.21 12.30
CA ASN A 279 -3.71 -18.68 12.34
C ASN A 279 -2.96 -19.38 11.19
N GLU A 280 -2.90 -18.77 10.00
CA GLU A 280 -2.27 -19.39 8.84
C GLU A 280 -0.75 -19.26 8.86
N PHE A 281 -0.22 -18.10 9.26
CA PHE A 281 1.19 -17.79 9.09
C PHE A 281 1.92 -17.57 10.43
N PHE A 282 1.47 -16.64 11.25
CA PHE A 282 2.16 -16.28 12.48
C PHE A 282 2.31 -17.46 13.43
N ASP A 283 1.23 -18.19 13.69
CA ASP A 283 1.24 -19.36 14.58
C ASP A 283 2.03 -20.54 14.01
N ASN A 284 2.33 -20.51 12.70
CA ASN A 284 3.17 -21.50 12.03
C ASN A 284 4.64 -21.05 11.87
N GLY A 285 5.02 -19.90 12.43
CA GLY A 285 6.41 -19.46 12.52
C GLY A 285 6.91 -18.62 11.35
N PHE A 286 6.01 -18.00 10.57
CA PHE A 286 6.40 -16.99 9.58
C PHE A 286 6.85 -15.72 10.30
N ASP A 287 7.96 -15.12 9.88
CA ASP A 287 8.67 -14.07 10.61
C ASP A 287 8.31 -12.66 10.18
N ALA A 288 7.86 -12.48 8.95
CA ALA A 288 7.65 -11.16 8.38
C ALA A 288 6.50 -11.13 7.35
N TRP A 289 6.00 -9.92 7.10
CA TRP A 289 4.89 -9.65 6.22
C TRP A 289 5.30 -8.70 5.08
N TRP A 290 4.94 -9.06 3.86
CA TRP A 290 4.91 -8.16 2.73
C TRP A 290 3.45 -7.79 2.46
N CYS A 291 3.02 -6.64 2.94
CA CYS A 291 1.66 -6.14 2.75
C CYS A 291 1.54 -5.47 1.38
N ASP A 292 1.08 -6.22 0.40
CA ASP A 292 0.94 -5.80 -0.99
C ASP A 292 -0.45 -5.20 -1.28
#